data_2c53867ca8e9af2323e60081d4d5292d
#
_entry.id   2c53867ca8e9af2323e60081d4d5292d
#
_cell.length_a   1.000
_cell.length_b   1.000
_cell.length_c   1.000
_cell.angle_alpha   90.00
_cell.angle_beta   90.00
_cell.angle_gamma   90.00
#
_symmetry.space_group_name_H-M   'P 1'
#
loop_
_entity.id
_entity.type
_entity.pdbx_description
1 polymer ?
#
loop_
_entity_poly.entity_id
_entity_poly.type
_entity_poly.pdbx_seq_one_letter_code
_entity_poly.pdbx_strand_id
1 'polypeptide(L)'
;MPQIFPVEADDFDCLYEIERQAHLVPWSLATLKNNQGERYLNLKLLDAGRIVGFAVCQTVLDEATLFNLAVEPASQGKGFGKILLNKLMEELRKKGIQTLWLEVRESNSIARRLYEKQGFNEVDIRKNYYPKPDGGRENAVVMACYL
;
A
#
# COMPACT_ATOMS: atom_id res chain seq x y z
N MET A 1 18.55 -0.33 10.92
CA MET A 1 18.07 -1.28 9.90
C MET A 1 16.57 -1.37 9.95
N PRO A 2 15.86 -1.12 8.84
CA PRO A 2 14.43 -1.35 8.84
C PRO A 2 14.09 -2.84 8.94
N GLN A 3 13.02 -3.12 9.66
CA GLN A 3 12.53 -4.49 9.86
C GLN A 3 11.05 -4.54 9.46
N ILE A 4 10.61 -5.65 8.89
CA ILE A 4 9.24 -5.82 8.43
C ILE A 4 8.61 -7.02 9.13
N PHE A 5 7.42 -6.79 9.68
CA PHE A 5 6.65 -7.79 10.41
C PHE A 5 5.19 -7.77 9.99
N PRO A 6 4.44 -8.85 10.21
CA PRO A 6 2.99 -8.80 10.03
C PRO A 6 2.34 -7.78 10.97
N VAL A 7 1.28 -7.15 10.49
CA VAL A 7 0.46 -6.24 11.31
C VAL A 7 -0.31 -7.05 12.34
N GLU A 8 -0.35 -6.56 13.57
CA GLU A 8 -1.07 -7.17 14.69
C GLU A 8 -2.23 -6.30 15.14
N ALA A 9 -3.13 -6.86 15.96
CA ALA A 9 -4.33 -6.16 16.41
C ALA A 9 -4.02 -4.85 17.15
N ASP A 10 -2.91 -4.78 17.88
CA ASP A 10 -2.51 -3.59 18.66
C ASP A 10 -1.94 -2.48 17.80
N ASP A 11 -1.69 -2.73 16.52
CA ASP A 11 -0.97 -1.77 15.67
C ASP A 11 -1.86 -0.70 15.05
N PHE A 12 -3.18 -0.91 15.01
CA PHE A 12 -4.08 -0.12 14.17
C PHE A 12 -4.14 1.37 14.53
N ASP A 13 -4.01 1.73 15.80
CA ASP A 13 -3.98 3.14 16.18
C ASP A 13 -2.74 3.84 15.59
N CYS A 14 -1.60 3.15 15.58
CA CYS A 14 -0.38 3.65 15.00
C CYS A 14 -0.48 3.75 13.46
N LEU A 15 -1.06 2.72 12.82
CA LEU A 15 -1.28 2.73 11.37
C LEU A 15 -2.21 3.87 10.98
N TYR A 16 -3.25 4.13 11.76
CA TYR A 16 -4.17 5.21 11.48
C TYR A 16 -3.48 6.58 11.52
N GLU A 17 -2.57 6.81 12.46
CA GLU A 17 -1.80 8.05 12.52
C GLU A 17 -0.95 8.25 11.27
N ILE A 18 -0.33 7.18 10.77
CA ILE A 18 0.43 7.22 9.52
C ILE A 18 -0.49 7.50 8.33
N GLU A 19 -1.61 6.78 8.27
CA GLU A 19 -2.60 6.92 7.20
C GLU A 19 -3.11 8.35 7.09
N ARG A 20 -3.48 8.93 8.22
CA ARG A 20 -4.01 10.29 8.31
C ARG A 20 -3.05 11.34 7.76
N GLN A 21 -1.75 11.12 7.94
CA GLN A 21 -0.71 12.06 7.51
C GLN A 21 -0.23 11.81 6.08
N ALA A 22 -0.29 10.57 5.61
CA ALA A 22 0.34 10.16 4.35
C ALA A 22 -0.55 10.31 3.13
N HIS A 23 -1.87 10.30 3.28
CA HIS A 23 -2.80 10.31 2.14
C HIS A 23 -3.70 11.54 2.12
N LEU A 24 -4.07 11.95 0.89
CA LEU A 24 -4.94 13.12 0.67
C LEU A 24 -6.33 12.93 1.29
N VAL A 25 -6.91 11.75 1.11
CA VAL A 25 -8.21 11.38 1.68
C VAL A 25 -7.98 10.06 2.41
N PRO A 26 -7.62 10.12 3.69
CA PRO A 26 -7.25 8.91 4.43
C PRO A 26 -8.43 7.98 4.66
N TRP A 27 -8.13 6.68 4.77
CA TRP A 27 -9.09 5.71 5.31
C TRP A 27 -9.38 6.04 6.77
N SER A 28 -10.59 5.73 7.22
CA SER A 28 -10.93 5.77 8.64
C SER A 28 -10.26 4.62 9.39
N LEU A 29 -10.19 4.73 10.70
CA LEU A 29 -9.72 3.64 11.56
C LEU A 29 -10.57 2.37 11.35
N ALA A 30 -11.88 2.53 11.20
CA ALA A 30 -12.77 1.40 10.95
C ALA A 30 -12.43 0.70 9.63
N THR A 31 -12.16 1.44 8.56
CA THR A 31 -11.76 0.85 7.28
C THR A 31 -10.45 0.10 7.40
N LEU A 32 -9.45 0.65 8.09
CA LEU A 32 -8.20 -0.05 8.35
C LEU A 32 -8.46 -1.38 9.06
N LYS A 33 -9.24 -1.37 10.12
CA LYS A 33 -9.54 -2.57 10.90
C LYS A 33 -10.35 -3.61 10.14
N ASN A 34 -11.19 -3.16 9.20
CA ASN A 34 -11.99 -4.07 8.38
C ASN A 34 -11.17 -4.79 7.30
N ASN A 35 -9.96 -4.31 6.99
CA ASN A 35 -9.11 -4.88 5.98
C ASN A 35 -8.02 -5.76 6.61
N GLN A 36 -8.43 -6.78 7.35
CA GLN A 36 -7.54 -7.77 7.95
C GLN A 36 -8.23 -9.13 8.00
N GLY A 37 -7.46 -10.18 8.18
CA GLY A 37 -7.97 -11.55 8.28
C GLY A 37 -7.18 -12.52 7.40
N GLU A 38 -7.72 -13.72 7.20
CA GLU A 38 -7.03 -14.82 6.52
C GLU A 38 -6.63 -14.51 5.07
N ARG A 39 -7.42 -13.67 4.39
CA ARG A 39 -7.16 -13.29 3.00
C ARG A 39 -6.25 -12.08 2.87
N TYR A 40 -5.68 -11.63 3.97
CA TYR A 40 -4.83 -10.44 3.96
C TYR A 40 -3.40 -10.79 4.30
N LEU A 41 -2.49 -10.11 3.64
CA LEU A 41 -1.08 -10.07 3.97
C LEU A 41 -0.74 -8.61 4.25
N ASN A 42 -0.88 -8.20 5.50
CA ASN A 42 -0.63 -6.83 5.92
C ASN A 42 0.71 -6.77 6.64
N LEU A 43 1.57 -5.86 6.21
CA LEU A 43 2.92 -5.72 6.71
C LEU A 43 3.16 -4.34 7.31
N LYS A 44 3.97 -4.28 8.36
CA LYS A 44 4.45 -3.04 8.96
C LYS A 44 5.95 -2.95 8.84
N LEU A 45 6.47 -1.75 8.65
CA LEU A 45 7.90 -1.50 8.62
C LEU A 45 8.30 -0.68 9.84
N LEU A 46 9.27 -1.20 10.58
CA LEU A 46 9.85 -0.54 11.75
C LEU A 46 11.21 0.03 11.40
N ASP A 47 11.45 1.26 11.84
CA ASP A 47 12.77 1.89 11.82
C ASP A 47 13.10 2.34 13.23
N ALA A 48 14.25 1.85 13.76
CA ALA A 48 14.65 2.09 15.13
C ALA A 48 13.57 1.68 16.15
N GLY A 49 12.87 0.57 15.88
CA GLY A 49 11.85 0.02 16.77
C GLY A 49 10.48 0.71 16.71
N ARG A 50 10.30 1.66 15.80
CA ARG A 50 9.04 2.42 15.66
C ARG A 50 8.42 2.15 14.30
N ILE A 51 7.10 1.95 14.26
CA ILE A 51 6.38 1.76 12.99
C ILE A 51 6.40 3.08 12.20
N VAL A 52 6.91 3.04 10.97
CA VAL A 52 6.98 4.21 10.09
C VAL A 52 6.25 4.01 8.77
N GLY A 53 5.81 2.80 8.48
CA GLY A 53 5.07 2.51 7.24
C GLY A 53 4.34 1.19 7.34
N PHE A 54 3.39 0.99 6.41
CA PHE A 54 2.63 -0.26 6.34
C PHE A 54 2.07 -0.50 4.94
N ALA A 55 1.68 -1.75 4.71
CA ALA A 55 1.01 -2.15 3.48
C ALA A 55 -0.20 -3.02 3.81
N VAL A 56 -1.30 -2.83 3.10
CA VAL A 56 -2.52 -3.64 3.22
C VAL A 56 -2.74 -4.34 1.88
N CYS A 57 -2.70 -5.66 1.89
CA CYS A 57 -2.79 -6.46 0.68
C CYS A 57 -3.78 -7.61 0.89
N GLN A 58 -4.71 -7.76 -0.05
CA GLN A 58 -5.66 -8.88 -0.04
C GLN A 58 -5.26 -9.92 -1.07
N THR A 59 -5.38 -11.19 -0.73
CA THR A 59 -5.12 -12.30 -1.65
C THR A 59 -6.41 -13.03 -1.95
N VAL A 60 -6.64 -13.34 -3.23
CA VAL A 60 -7.77 -14.13 -3.70
C VAL A 60 -7.23 -15.11 -4.74
N LEU A 61 -7.24 -16.41 -4.43
CA LEU A 61 -6.67 -17.45 -5.28
C LEU A 61 -5.19 -17.16 -5.57
N ASP A 62 -4.80 -17.02 -6.85
CA ASP A 62 -3.42 -16.74 -7.25
C ASP A 62 -3.16 -15.26 -7.56
N GLU A 63 -4.08 -14.37 -7.17
CA GLU A 63 -3.97 -12.93 -7.38
C GLU A 63 -4.00 -12.19 -6.05
N ALA A 64 -3.38 -11.01 -6.03
CA ALA A 64 -3.40 -10.12 -4.88
C ALA A 64 -3.67 -8.70 -5.32
N THR A 65 -4.21 -7.89 -4.41
CA THR A 65 -4.42 -6.46 -4.63
C THR A 65 -3.83 -5.69 -3.46
N LEU A 66 -2.94 -4.77 -3.78
CA LEU A 66 -2.40 -3.83 -2.81
C LEU A 66 -3.40 -2.69 -2.64
N PHE A 67 -4.07 -2.66 -1.49
CA PHE A 67 -5.07 -1.64 -1.21
C PHE A 67 -4.49 -0.36 -0.63
N ASN A 68 -3.37 -0.45 0.08
CA ASN A 68 -2.78 0.70 0.73
C ASN A 68 -1.29 0.46 0.97
N LEU A 69 -0.50 1.48 0.69
CA LEU A 69 0.93 1.52 0.99
C LEU A 69 1.22 2.93 1.50
N ALA A 70 1.66 3.04 2.73
CA ALA A 70 1.88 4.33 3.37
C ALA A 70 3.20 4.35 4.13
N VAL A 71 3.90 5.48 4.05
CA VAL A 71 5.08 5.79 4.86
C VAL A 71 4.84 7.16 5.49
N GLU A 72 5.11 7.30 6.78
CA GLU A 72 4.91 8.59 7.46
C GLU A 72 5.74 9.67 6.76
N PRO A 73 5.22 10.91 6.67
CA PRO A 73 5.91 11.97 5.92
C PRO A 73 7.36 12.21 6.37
N ALA A 74 7.63 12.17 7.67
CA ALA A 74 8.97 12.39 8.21
C ALA A 74 9.98 11.30 7.79
N SER A 75 9.51 10.15 7.36
CA SER A 75 10.35 9.02 6.95
C SER A 75 10.38 8.78 5.44
N GLN A 76 9.69 9.61 4.66
CA GLN A 76 9.69 9.51 3.20
C GLN A 76 11.04 9.93 2.63
N GLY A 77 11.33 9.47 1.40
CA GLY A 77 12.58 9.78 0.73
C GLY A 77 13.77 8.93 1.17
N LYS A 78 13.55 7.92 2.00
CA LYS A 78 14.60 7.01 2.52
C LYS A 78 14.54 5.62 1.90
N GLY A 79 13.65 5.39 0.94
CA GLY A 79 13.50 4.09 0.29
C GLY A 79 12.64 3.09 1.05
N PHE A 80 11.93 3.50 2.10
CA PHE A 80 11.11 2.58 2.91
C PHE A 80 9.92 2.02 2.14
N GLY A 81 9.29 2.82 1.28
CA GLY A 81 8.21 2.33 0.43
C GLY A 81 8.66 1.22 -0.51
N LYS A 82 9.84 1.36 -1.09
CA LYS A 82 10.45 0.34 -1.95
C LYS A 82 10.77 -0.94 -1.16
N ILE A 83 11.36 -0.80 0.02
CA ILE A 83 11.69 -1.93 0.89
C ILE A 83 10.44 -2.71 1.27
N LEU A 84 9.38 -1.98 1.67
CA LEU A 84 8.12 -2.58 2.08
C LEU A 84 7.43 -3.29 0.91
N LEU A 85 7.39 -2.65 -0.26
CA LEU A 85 6.81 -3.23 -1.47
C LEU A 85 7.57 -4.49 -1.91
N ASN A 86 8.88 -4.44 -1.91
CA ASN A 86 9.71 -5.60 -2.32
C ASN A 86 9.51 -6.77 -1.37
N LYS A 87 9.41 -6.52 -0.08
CA LYS A 87 9.14 -7.59 0.90
C LYS A 87 7.76 -8.18 0.70
N LEU A 88 6.77 -7.34 0.44
CA LEU A 88 5.42 -7.81 0.12
C LEU A 88 5.43 -8.73 -1.09
N MET A 89 6.07 -8.30 -2.18
CA MET A 89 6.16 -9.09 -3.41
C MET A 89 6.89 -10.42 -3.18
N GLU A 90 7.95 -10.42 -2.40
CA GLU A 90 8.67 -11.64 -2.03
C GLU A 90 7.76 -12.63 -1.28
N GLU A 91 7.02 -12.15 -0.28
CA GLU A 91 6.12 -12.99 0.50
C GLU A 91 4.95 -13.51 -0.34
N LEU A 92 4.43 -12.70 -1.25
CA LEU A 92 3.37 -13.12 -2.18
C LEU A 92 3.87 -14.24 -3.11
N ARG A 93 5.09 -14.13 -3.63
CA ARG A 93 5.68 -15.18 -4.46
C ARG A 93 5.78 -16.50 -3.72
N LYS A 94 6.17 -16.47 -2.46
CA LYS A 94 6.24 -17.67 -1.61
C LYS A 94 4.89 -18.33 -1.43
N LYS A 95 3.80 -17.56 -1.50
CA LYS A 95 2.43 -18.07 -1.39
C LYS A 95 1.86 -18.55 -2.72
N GLY A 96 2.62 -18.45 -3.82
CA GLY A 96 2.15 -18.86 -5.14
C GLY A 96 1.28 -17.82 -5.84
N ILE A 97 1.27 -16.58 -5.36
CA ILE A 97 0.55 -15.49 -6.01
C ILE A 97 1.29 -15.13 -7.30
N GLN A 98 0.55 -15.02 -8.40
CA GLN A 98 1.11 -14.78 -9.72
C GLN A 98 1.03 -13.31 -10.16
N THR A 99 0.01 -12.58 -9.72
CA THR A 99 -0.22 -11.21 -10.15
C THR A 99 -0.56 -10.34 -8.95
N LEU A 100 0.08 -9.18 -8.88
CA LEU A 100 -0.22 -8.14 -7.90
C LEU A 100 -0.81 -6.93 -8.61
N TRP A 101 -2.01 -6.55 -8.20
CA TRP A 101 -2.77 -5.41 -8.72
C TRP A 101 -2.74 -4.26 -7.74
N LEU A 102 -2.86 -3.05 -8.26
CA LEU A 102 -3.11 -1.87 -7.43
C LEU A 102 -3.81 -0.78 -8.22
N GLU A 103 -4.38 0.18 -7.50
CA GLU A 103 -4.89 1.41 -8.05
C GLU A 103 -4.18 2.57 -7.37
N VAL A 104 -3.81 3.58 -8.13
CA VAL A 104 -3.09 4.75 -7.63
C VAL A 104 -3.69 6.02 -8.24
N ARG A 105 -3.74 7.10 -7.43
CA ARG A 105 -4.20 8.40 -7.95
C ARG A 105 -3.32 8.83 -9.12
N GLU A 106 -3.95 9.29 -10.18
CA GLU A 106 -3.23 9.78 -11.36
C GLU A 106 -2.22 10.86 -10.99
N SER A 107 -2.54 11.70 -10.02
CA SER A 107 -1.67 12.77 -9.56
C SER A 107 -0.50 12.31 -8.69
N ASN A 108 -0.53 11.08 -8.19
CA ASN A 108 0.51 10.57 -7.29
C ASN A 108 1.71 10.07 -8.09
N SER A 109 2.49 11.01 -8.64
CA SER A 109 3.62 10.68 -9.50
C SER A 109 4.74 9.95 -8.77
N ILE A 110 4.93 10.21 -7.48
CA ILE A 110 5.96 9.55 -6.67
C ILE A 110 5.64 8.07 -6.55
N ALA A 111 4.41 7.71 -6.18
CA ALA A 111 3.99 6.32 -6.07
C ALA A 111 4.00 5.63 -7.42
N ARG A 112 3.49 6.28 -8.47
CA ARG A 112 3.48 5.71 -9.82
C ARG A 112 4.90 5.36 -10.29
N ARG A 113 5.87 6.23 -10.04
CA ARG A 113 7.27 5.98 -10.36
C ARG A 113 7.84 4.80 -9.57
N LEU A 114 7.51 4.71 -8.29
CA LEU A 114 7.92 3.58 -7.45
C LEU A 114 7.42 2.27 -8.05
N TYR A 115 6.13 2.21 -8.39
CA TYR A 115 5.52 0.99 -8.94
C TYR A 115 6.13 0.63 -10.28
N GLU A 116 6.30 1.59 -11.19
CA GLU A 116 6.93 1.34 -12.49
C GLU A 116 8.34 0.77 -12.35
N LYS A 117 9.14 1.32 -11.45
CA LYS A 117 10.51 0.84 -11.19
C LYS A 117 10.54 -0.58 -10.63
N GLN A 118 9.49 -1.00 -9.93
CA GLN A 118 9.40 -2.35 -9.39
C GLN A 118 8.75 -3.35 -10.35
N GLY A 119 8.47 -2.94 -11.58
CA GLY A 119 7.98 -3.83 -12.62
C GLY A 119 6.48 -3.79 -12.87
N PHE A 120 5.77 -2.82 -12.29
CA PHE A 120 4.34 -2.64 -12.59
C PHE A 120 4.15 -1.93 -13.91
N ASN A 121 3.11 -2.32 -14.63
CA ASN A 121 2.67 -1.69 -15.86
C ASN A 121 1.27 -1.11 -15.70
N GLU A 122 1.01 0.01 -16.36
CA GLU A 122 -0.35 0.55 -16.42
C GLU A 122 -1.21 -0.31 -17.33
N VAL A 123 -2.39 -0.70 -16.86
CA VAL A 123 -3.29 -1.57 -17.62
C VAL A 123 -4.65 -0.93 -17.90
N ASP A 124 -5.06 0.06 -17.10
CA ASP A 124 -6.36 0.71 -17.27
C ASP A 124 -6.38 2.04 -16.51
N ILE A 125 -7.42 2.84 -16.78
CA ILE A 125 -7.72 4.07 -16.06
C ILE A 125 -9.19 4.01 -15.65
N ARG A 126 -9.45 4.25 -14.35
CA ARG A 126 -10.80 4.43 -13.83
C ARG A 126 -11.09 5.92 -13.71
N LYS A 127 -11.97 6.42 -14.54
CA LYS A 127 -12.28 7.85 -14.57
C LYS A 127 -13.10 8.28 -13.36
N ASN A 128 -12.75 9.44 -12.80
CA ASN A 128 -13.45 10.06 -11.67
C ASN A 128 -13.64 9.09 -10.49
N TYR A 129 -12.61 8.34 -10.17
CA TYR A 129 -12.66 7.27 -9.18
C TYR A 129 -12.41 7.77 -7.76
N TYR A 130 -11.36 8.58 -7.57
CA TYR A 130 -10.96 9.05 -6.25
C TYR A 130 -11.57 10.41 -5.93
N PRO A 131 -12.09 10.58 -4.71
CA PRO A 131 -12.49 11.90 -4.24
C PRO A 131 -11.25 12.75 -3.98
N LYS A 132 -11.38 14.06 -4.18
CA LYS A 132 -10.35 15.06 -3.85
C LYS A 132 -10.80 15.88 -2.65
N PRO A 133 -9.86 16.45 -1.88
CA PRO A 133 -10.22 17.27 -0.71
C PRO A 133 -11.09 18.48 -1.05
N ASP A 134 -11.02 18.99 -2.28
CA ASP A 134 -11.80 20.15 -2.72
C ASP A 134 -13.23 19.80 -3.19
N GLY A 135 -13.63 18.52 -3.09
CA GLY A 135 -14.92 18.04 -3.54
C GLY A 135 -14.95 17.56 -4.99
N GLY A 136 -13.85 17.75 -5.72
CA GLY A 136 -13.72 17.20 -7.08
C GLY A 136 -13.31 15.73 -7.05
N ARG A 137 -13.03 15.18 -8.23
CA ARG A 137 -12.60 13.80 -8.38
C ARG A 137 -11.43 13.71 -9.35
N GLU A 138 -10.63 12.67 -9.20
CA GLU A 138 -9.54 12.39 -10.13
C GLU A 138 -9.56 10.93 -10.54
N ASN A 139 -8.84 10.62 -11.61
CA ASN A 139 -8.76 9.27 -12.14
C ASN A 139 -7.86 8.40 -11.26
N ALA A 140 -8.14 7.09 -11.29
CA ALA A 140 -7.23 6.07 -10.79
C ALA A 140 -6.51 5.42 -11.97
N VAL A 141 -5.21 5.20 -11.81
CA VAL A 141 -4.43 4.38 -12.73
C VAL A 141 -4.38 2.98 -12.15
N VAL A 142 -4.84 2.00 -12.92
CA VAL A 142 -4.79 0.59 -12.53
C VAL A 142 -3.47 0.02 -13.03
N MET A 143 -2.71 -0.57 -12.13
CA MET A 143 -1.40 -1.14 -12.44
C MET A 143 -1.33 -2.61 -12.02
N ALA A 144 -0.52 -3.38 -12.71
CA ALA A 144 -0.32 -4.79 -12.38
C ALA A 144 1.14 -5.20 -12.61
N CYS A 145 1.57 -6.19 -11.83
CA CYS A 145 2.90 -6.77 -11.91
C CYS A 145 2.80 -8.28 -11.84
N TYR A 146 3.46 -8.99 -12.74
CA TYR A 146 3.66 -10.43 -12.63
C TYR A 146 4.74 -10.71 -11.59
N LEU A 147 4.46 -11.64 -10.70
CA LEU A 147 5.38 -11.99 -9.61
C LEU A 147 6.28 -13.19 -9.93
#